data_95912bd808a0c14d5896001e186818ef
#
_entry.id   95912bd808a0c14d5896001e186818ef
#
_cell.length_a   1.000
_cell.length_b   1.000
_cell.length_c   1.000
_cell.angle_alpha   90.00
_cell.angle_beta   90.00
_cell.angle_gamma   90.00
#
_symmetry.space_group_name_H-M   'P 1'
#
loop_
_entity.id
_entity.type
_entity.pdbx_description
1 polymer ?
#
loop_
_entity_poly.entity_id
_entity_poly.type
_entity_poly.pdbx_seq_one_letter_code
_entity_poly.pdbx_strand_id
1 'polypeptide(L)'
;MFAGPPGTGKTTAALALTRDVFGESFRSNLLEMNASDERKLESIRTKVKQFARTAPMPGTSFKVIFLDEADALTPDAQGALRRIMEQFAETCRFILSCNYSSKIVEAIQSRCAVFRFRPLNAEKVLEKVIEVASSEGVNLEQEAAQAIANVSLGDLRKAITSLQVAASLDSHVTRDLVYETTATAPPEELHGFFLACKEDGFQPARRRMRGILDRFGLAGTDLVNQLHRELGGVTFLDEKQKLDVTEAMAECDFRMVEGGGESLQLDAMAARICGLIGN
;
A
#
# COMPACT_ATOMS: atom_id res chain seq x y z
N MET A 1 8.39 9.21 -15.31
CA MET A 1 7.52 9.26 -14.11
C MET A 1 7.20 7.85 -13.66
N PHE A 2 7.38 7.54 -12.39
CA PHE A 2 7.08 6.27 -11.77
C PHE A 2 5.73 6.38 -11.05
N ALA A 3 4.73 5.64 -11.49
CA ALA A 3 3.37 5.72 -10.98
C ALA A 3 2.87 4.36 -10.51
N GLY A 4 2.31 4.28 -9.29
CA GLY A 4 1.76 3.05 -8.76
C GLY A 4 1.64 3.05 -7.23
N PRO A 5 1.05 2.01 -6.63
CA PRO A 5 0.79 1.96 -5.19
C PRO A 5 2.06 2.02 -4.34
N PRO A 6 1.94 2.33 -3.04
CA PRO A 6 3.08 2.38 -2.12
C PRO A 6 3.77 1.02 -2.03
N GLY A 7 5.01 1.01 -1.54
CA GLY A 7 5.79 -0.20 -1.27
C GLY A 7 6.20 -1.04 -2.49
N THR A 8 6.01 -0.53 -3.72
CA THR A 8 6.34 -1.23 -4.98
C THR A 8 7.74 -0.96 -5.50
N GLY A 9 8.57 -0.21 -4.75
CA GLY A 9 9.97 0.01 -5.09
C GLY A 9 10.26 1.23 -5.97
N LYS A 10 9.32 2.18 -6.13
CA LYS A 10 9.51 3.40 -6.97
C LYS A 10 10.75 4.21 -6.57
N THR A 11 10.85 4.57 -5.29
CA THR A 11 11.99 5.32 -4.73
C THR A 11 13.29 4.55 -4.88
N THR A 12 13.28 3.25 -4.55
CA THR A 12 14.44 2.37 -4.69
C THR A 12 14.93 2.30 -6.13
N ALA A 13 14.02 2.15 -7.10
CA ALA A 13 14.35 2.12 -8.52
C ALA A 13 14.94 3.46 -9.00
N ALA A 14 14.41 4.60 -8.53
CA ALA A 14 14.93 5.91 -8.87
C ALA A 14 16.37 6.10 -8.37
N LEU A 15 16.64 5.71 -7.12
CA LEU A 15 17.97 5.81 -6.52
C LEU A 15 18.96 4.82 -7.15
N ALA A 16 18.54 3.58 -7.42
CA ALA A 16 19.37 2.58 -8.09
C ALA A 16 19.78 3.07 -9.50
N LEU A 17 18.80 3.52 -10.29
CA LEU A 17 19.05 4.07 -11.63
C LEU A 17 20.05 5.24 -11.58
N THR A 18 19.90 6.13 -10.59
CA THR A 18 20.80 7.28 -10.45
C THR A 18 22.22 6.85 -10.08
N ARG A 19 22.37 5.82 -9.22
CA ARG A 19 23.66 5.24 -8.87
C ARG A 19 24.32 4.56 -10.07
N ASP A 20 23.55 3.81 -10.86
CA ASP A 20 24.06 3.14 -12.07
C ASP A 20 24.57 4.15 -13.10
N VAL A 21 23.87 5.29 -13.25
CA VAL A 21 24.25 6.33 -14.21
C VAL A 21 25.48 7.13 -13.78
N PHE A 22 25.59 7.47 -12.49
CA PHE A 22 26.62 8.40 -11.99
C PHE A 22 27.72 7.75 -11.16
N GLY A 23 27.61 6.47 -10.80
CA GLY A 23 28.57 5.78 -9.96
C GLY A 23 28.84 6.51 -8.64
N GLU A 24 30.10 6.74 -8.29
CA GLU A 24 30.49 7.41 -7.05
C GLU A 24 30.03 8.87 -6.96
N SER A 25 29.85 9.54 -8.11
CA SER A 25 29.42 10.94 -8.17
C SER A 25 27.92 11.17 -8.04
N PHE A 26 27.13 10.10 -7.76
CA PHE A 26 25.66 10.18 -7.80
C PHE A 26 25.10 11.23 -6.84
N ARG A 27 25.68 11.38 -5.63
CA ARG A 27 25.18 12.34 -4.62
C ARG A 27 25.32 13.79 -5.06
N SER A 28 26.36 14.11 -5.84
CA SER A 28 26.59 15.48 -6.34
C SER A 28 25.73 15.81 -7.56
N ASN A 29 25.25 14.78 -8.27
CA ASN A 29 24.42 14.90 -9.47
C ASN A 29 22.93 14.60 -9.20
N LEU A 30 22.53 14.33 -7.96
CA LEU A 30 21.15 14.04 -7.55
C LEU A 30 20.66 15.10 -6.57
N LEU A 31 19.51 15.70 -6.89
CA LEU A 31 18.66 16.37 -5.90
C LEU A 31 17.47 15.46 -5.61
N GLU A 32 17.41 14.94 -4.39
CA GLU A 32 16.27 14.17 -3.88
C GLU A 32 15.42 15.07 -2.99
N MET A 33 14.12 15.11 -3.25
CA MET A 33 13.14 15.86 -2.45
C MET A 33 11.87 15.06 -2.30
N ASN A 34 11.30 15.08 -1.08
CA ASN A 34 9.94 14.59 -0.86
C ASN A 34 8.94 15.75 -1.03
N ALA A 35 8.05 15.63 -2.00
CA ALA A 35 7.07 16.66 -2.31
C ALA A 35 5.95 16.74 -1.25
N SER A 36 5.78 15.74 -0.39
CA SER A 36 4.84 15.79 0.73
C SER A 36 5.30 16.74 1.84
N ASP A 37 6.62 16.83 2.06
CA ASP A 37 7.20 17.73 3.04
C ASP A 37 7.31 19.17 2.50
N GLU A 38 7.54 19.28 1.20
CA GLU A 38 7.82 20.55 0.52
C GLU A 38 6.79 20.85 -0.59
N ARG A 39 5.51 20.83 -0.24
CA ARG A 39 4.36 20.98 -1.19
C ARG A 39 4.26 22.33 -1.87
N LYS A 40 4.94 23.36 -1.31
CA LYS A 40 4.76 24.77 -1.68
C LYS A 40 5.56 25.15 -2.91
N LEU A 41 4.97 26.08 -3.67
CA LEU A 41 5.58 26.70 -4.84
C LEU A 41 7.01 27.23 -4.59
N GLU A 42 7.26 27.75 -3.39
CA GLU A 42 8.53 28.37 -3.00
C GLU A 42 9.68 27.35 -3.00
N SER A 43 9.48 26.14 -2.46
CA SER A 43 10.48 25.07 -2.45
C SER A 43 10.88 24.66 -3.88
N ILE A 44 9.90 24.57 -4.78
CA ILE A 44 10.16 24.27 -6.20
C ILE A 44 10.94 25.41 -6.86
N ARG A 45 10.55 26.67 -6.61
CA ARG A 45 11.22 27.83 -7.21
C ARG A 45 12.64 28.05 -6.69
N THR A 46 12.89 27.78 -5.42
CA THR A 46 14.21 27.97 -4.81
C THR A 46 15.11 26.76 -5.01
N LYS A 47 14.82 25.63 -4.36
CA LYS A 47 15.70 24.46 -4.33
C LYS A 47 15.85 23.79 -5.70
N VAL A 48 14.72 23.47 -6.36
CA VAL A 48 14.73 22.78 -7.66
C VAL A 48 15.38 23.66 -8.72
N LYS A 49 14.98 24.94 -8.80
CA LYS A 49 15.51 25.86 -9.79
C LYS A 49 16.99 26.20 -9.54
N GLN A 50 17.39 26.36 -8.28
CA GLN A 50 18.79 26.60 -7.93
C GLN A 50 19.68 25.42 -8.34
N PHE A 51 19.27 24.21 -7.99
CA PHE A 51 20.01 23.01 -8.41
C PHE A 51 20.06 22.87 -9.93
N ALA A 52 18.95 23.10 -10.64
CA ALA A 52 18.91 23.02 -12.10
C ALA A 52 19.85 24.03 -12.81
N ARG A 53 20.08 25.19 -12.20
CA ARG A 53 20.98 26.26 -12.75
C ARG A 53 22.46 25.92 -12.64
N THR A 54 22.87 25.11 -11.67
CA THR A 54 24.28 24.76 -11.52
C THR A 54 24.71 23.76 -12.59
N ALA A 55 25.93 23.87 -13.09
CA ALA A 55 26.46 22.93 -14.06
C ALA A 55 26.53 21.49 -13.51
N PRO A 56 26.40 20.47 -14.35
CA PRO A 56 26.72 19.09 -13.98
C PRO A 56 28.19 18.97 -13.53
N MET A 57 28.49 17.94 -12.74
CA MET A 57 29.88 17.67 -12.33
C MET A 57 30.73 17.30 -13.55
N PRO A 58 32.06 17.60 -13.53
CA PRO A 58 32.97 17.20 -14.59
C PRO A 58 32.84 15.70 -14.91
N GLY A 59 32.72 15.38 -16.19
CA GLY A 59 32.55 14.01 -16.67
C GLY A 59 31.10 13.55 -16.79
N THR A 60 30.11 14.38 -16.39
CA THR A 60 28.67 14.10 -16.60
C THR A 60 28.02 15.15 -17.47
N SER A 61 27.07 14.74 -18.32
CA SER A 61 26.37 15.64 -19.25
C SER A 61 25.07 16.23 -18.67
N PHE A 62 24.52 15.66 -17.61
CA PHE A 62 23.28 16.10 -16.97
C PHE A 62 23.27 15.74 -15.49
N LYS A 63 22.30 16.27 -14.76
CA LYS A 63 21.97 15.95 -13.38
C LYS A 63 20.56 15.36 -13.27
N VAL A 64 20.23 14.74 -12.15
CA VAL A 64 18.90 14.20 -11.87
C VAL A 64 18.26 14.95 -10.72
N ILE A 65 17.00 15.30 -10.89
CA ILE A 65 16.10 15.79 -9.85
C ILE A 65 15.05 14.73 -9.65
N PHE A 66 15.05 14.11 -8.46
CA PHE A 66 14.07 13.13 -8.04
C PHE A 66 13.08 13.76 -7.07
N LEU A 67 11.80 13.79 -7.45
CA LEU A 67 10.70 14.25 -6.61
C LEU A 67 9.85 13.04 -6.22
N ASP A 68 9.96 12.64 -4.97
CA ASP A 68 9.10 11.58 -4.42
C ASP A 68 7.76 12.19 -3.98
N GLU A 69 6.69 11.38 -4.03
CA GLU A 69 5.32 11.80 -3.72
C GLU A 69 4.87 13.07 -4.47
N ALA A 70 5.24 13.17 -5.76
CA ALA A 70 4.97 14.36 -6.57
C ALA A 70 3.47 14.71 -6.70
N ASP A 71 2.59 13.76 -6.47
CA ASP A 71 1.13 13.94 -6.39
C ASP A 71 0.67 14.73 -5.15
N ALA A 72 1.57 15.02 -4.20
CA ALA A 72 1.32 15.91 -3.08
C ALA A 72 1.57 17.41 -3.42
N LEU A 73 2.21 17.72 -4.56
CA LEU A 73 2.45 19.10 -4.99
C LEU A 73 1.15 19.85 -5.28
N THR A 74 1.09 21.11 -4.85
CA THR A 74 -0.02 22.00 -5.23
C THR A 74 -0.05 22.26 -6.74
N PRO A 75 -1.20 22.60 -7.34
CA PRO A 75 -1.29 22.92 -8.78
C PRO A 75 -0.31 24.02 -9.22
N ASP A 76 -0.11 25.05 -8.41
CA ASP A 76 0.83 26.14 -8.69
C ASP A 76 2.29 25.64 -8.68
N ALA A 77 2.63 24.77 -7.75
CA ALA A 77 3.95 24.15 -7.68
C ALA A 77 4.20 23.26 -8.90
N GLN A 78 3.21 22.47 -9.32
CA GLN A 78 3.29 21.68 -10.55
C GLN A 78 3.44 22.56 -11.80
N GLY A 79 2.73 23.69 -11.86
CA GLY A 79 2.88 24.68 -12.95
C GLY A 79 4.28 25.29 -13.03
N ALA A 80 4.91 25.56 -11.86
CA ALA A 80 6.29 26.04 -11.80
C ALA A 80 7.29 24.94 -12.18
N LEU A 81 7.08 23.72 -11.69
CA LEU A 81 7.91 22.55 -12.01
C LEU A 81 7.93 22.30 -13.54
N ARG A 82 6.78 22.35 -14.20
CA ARG A 82 6.68 22.22 -15.66
C ARG A 82 7.61 23.19 -16.37
N ARG A 83 7.58 24.48 -15.96
CA ARG A 83 8.45 25.52 -16.58
C ARG A 83 9.93 25.23 -16.36
N ILE A 84 10.31 24.73 -15.18
CA ILE A 84 11.69 24.36 -14.86
C ILE A 84 12.11 23.16 -15.71
N MET A 85 11.25 22.14 -15.87
CA MET A 85 11.51 20.99 -16.72
C MET A 85 11.77 21.39 -18.18
N GLU A 86 10.99 22.34 -18.72
CA GLU A 86 11.18 22.89 -20.08
C GLU A 86 12.49 23.66 -20.19
N GLN A 87 12.76 24.54 -19.22
CA GLN A 87 13.92 25.44 -19.25
C GLN A 87 15.27 24.71 -19.11
N PHE A 88 15.31 23.62 -18.36
CA PHE A 88 16.55 22.92 -18.02
C PHE A 88 16.61 21.49 -18.58
N ALA A 89 15.84 21.20 -19.63
CA ALA A 89 15.77 19.87 -20.25
C ALA A 89 17.13 19.34 -20.74
N GLU A 90 18.06 20.21 -21.11
CA GLU A 90 19.39 19.82 -21.60
C GLU A 90 20.32 19.40 -20.45
N THR A 91 20.24 20.08 -19.30
CA THR A 91 21.17 19.91 -18.17
C THR A 91 20.60 19.08 -17.02
N CYS A 92 19.29 18.88 -17.00
CA CYS A 92 18.61 18.12 -15.94
C CYS A 92 17.63 17.09 -16.49
N ARG A 93 17.57 15.93 -15.83
CA ARG A 93 16.51 14.92 -16.02
C ARG A 93 15.67 14.85 -14.76
N PHE A 94 14.37 14.64 -14.94
CA PHE A 94 13.43 14.61 -13.82
C PHE A 94 12.86 13.20 -13.66
N ILE A 95 12.95 12.67 -12.46
CA ILE A 95 12.27 11.47 -12.04
C ILE A 95 11.19 11.91 -11.05
N LEU A 96 9.93 11.64 -11.37
CA LEU A 96 8.79 11.92 -10.51
C LEU A 96 8.22 10.58 -10.03
N SER A 97 8.04 10.40 -8.73
CA SER A 97 7.33 9.27 -8.15
C SER A 97 5.97 9.74 -7.64
N CYS A 98 4.91 9.00 -7.92
CA CYS A 98 3.57 9.30 -7.44
C CYS A 98 2.77 8.02 -7.17
N ASN A 99 1.82 8.09 -6.26
CA ASN A 99 0.88 7.00 -6.05
C ASN A 99 -0.29 7.11 -7.04
N TYR A 100 -0.77 8.32 -7.29
CA TYR A 100 -1.91 8.60 -8.17
C TYR A 100 -1.49 9.51 -9.32
N SER A 101 -1.28 8.94 -10.51
CA SER A 101 -0.92 9.72 -11.71
C SER A 101 -2.00 10.75 -12.10
N SER A 102 -3.26 10.51 -11.75
CA SER A 102 -4.37 11.44 -11.99
C SER A 102 -4.25 12.77 -11.24
N LYS A 103 -3.47 12.83 -10.15
CA LYS A 103 -3.19 14.07 -9.41
C LYS A 103 -2.06 14.91 -10.03
N ILE A 104 -1.32 14.36 -10.99
CA ILE A 104 -0.30 15.09 -11.74
C ILE A 104 -0.95 15.75 -12.96
N VAL A 105 -0.73 17.06 -13.14
CA VAL A 105 -1.29 17.78 -14.28
C VAL A 105 -0.83 17.20 -15.61
N GLU A 106 -1.73 17.15 -16.58
CA GLU A 106 -1.48 16.58 -17.91
C GLU A 106 -0.23 17.19 -18.60
N ALA A 107 -0.02 18.47 -18.37
CA ALA A 107 1.14 19.19 -18.92
C ALA A 107 2.49 18.66 -18.42
N ILE A 108 2.58 18.00 -17.26
CA ILE A 108 3.76 17.30 -16.79
C ILE A 108 3.76 15.87 -17.33
N GLN A 109 2.62 15.18 -17.28
CA GLN A 109 2.51 13.80 -17.74
C GLN A 109 2.94 13.65 -19.21
N SER A 110 2.53 14.57 -20.09
CA SER A 110 2.88 14.56 -21.51
C SER A 110 4.37 14.75 -21.81
N ARG A 111 5.15 15.20 -20.82
CA ARG A 111 6.62 15.39 -20.90
C ARG A 111 7.41 14.26 -20.26
N CYS A 112 6.73 13.28 -19.70
CA CYS A 112 7.34 12.17 -18.99
C CYS A 112 7.04 10.84 -19.69
N ALA A 113 8.04 9.97 -19.79
CA ALA A 113 7.78 8.55 -19.98
C ALA A 113 7.18 7.98 -18.69
N VAL A 114 6.01 7.37 -18.77
CA VAL A 114 5.30 6.85 -17.59
C VAL A 114 5.58 5.36 -17.43
N PHE A 115 6.22 4.99 -16.33
CA PHE A 115 6.46 3.61 -15.93
C PHE A 115 5.48 3.25 -14.80
N ARG A 116 4.63 2.25 -15.05
CA ARG A 116 3.63 1.82 -14.09
C ARG A 116 4.18 0.70 -13.22
N PHE A 117 4.28 0.99 -11.93
CA PHE A 117 4.60 0.02 -10.90
C PHE A 117 3.30 -0.66 -10.44
N ARG A 118 3.32 -1.97 -10.35
CA ARG A 118 2.19 -2.78 -9.88
C ARG A 118 2.55 -3.40 -8.53
N PRO A 119 1.55 -3.77 -7.71
CA PRO A 119 1.82 -4.59 -6.53
C PRO A 119 2.66 -5.80 -6.91
N LEU A 120 3.60 -6.14 -6.05
CA LEU A 120 4.43 -7.33 -6.26
C LEU A 120 3.57 -8.59 -6.12
N ASN A 121 3.88 -9.64 -6.89
CA ASN A 121 3.23 -10.93 -6.67
C ASN A 121 3.69 -11.54 -5.32
N ALA A 122 2.82 -12.36 -4.72
CA ALA A 122 3.06 -12.94 -3.40
C ALA A 122 4.37 -13.75 -3.35
N GLU A 123 4.74 -14.44 -4.43
CA GLU A 123 5.97 -15.22 -4.52
C GLU A 123 7.23 -14.35 -4.35
N LYS A 124 7.28 -13.18 -5.03
CA LYS A 124 8.42 -12.25 -4.92
C LYS A 124 8.50 -11.58 -3.55
N VAL A 125 7.34 -11.31 -2.94
CA VAL A 125 7.31 -10.80 -1.56
C VAL A 125 7.81 -11.87 -0.61
N LEU A 126 7.37 -13.12 -0.77
CA LEU A 126 7.80 -14.27 0.03
C LEU A 126 9.32 -14.47 -0.05
N GLU A 127 9.87 -14.52 -1.27
CA GLU A 127 11.32 -14.63 -1.50
C GLU A 127 12.09 -13.53 -0.74
N LYS A 128 11.63 -12.27 -0.85
CA LYS A 128 12.31 -11.15 -0.21
C LYS A 128 12.18 -11.15 1.30
N VAL A 129 11.03 -11.56 1.84
CA VAL A 129 10.82 -11.71 3.29
C VAL A 129 11.75 -12.78 3.87
N ILE A 130 11.89 -13.93 3.20
CA ILE A 130 12.82 -15.00 3.62
C ILE A 130 14.29 -14.53 3.55
N GLU A 131 14.67 -13.83 2.47
CA GLU A 131 16.01 -13.24 2.32
C GLU A 131 16.33 -12.30 3.48
N VAL A 132 15.42 -11.38 3.79
CA VAL A 132 15.60 -10.40 4.89
C VAL A 132 15.66 -11.13 6.24
N ALA A 133 14.74 -12.05 6.52
CA ALA A 133 14.75 -12.82 7.76
C ALA A 133 16.07 -13.57 7.97
N SER A 134 16.59 -14.19 6.90
CA SER A 134 17.87 -14.91 6.94
C SER A 134 19.05 -13.96 7.20
N SER A 135 19.06 -12.77 6.58
CA SER A 135 20.13 -11.78 6.76
C SER A 135 20.15 -11.17 8.16
N GLU A 136 18.98 -11.03 8.77
CA GLU A 136 18.82 -10.48 10.13
C GLU A 136 18.82 -11.54 11.23
N GLY A 137 18.95 -12.82 10.87
CA GLY A 137 19.00 -13.94 11.83
C GLY A 137 17.66 -14.21 12.51
N VAL A 138 16.54 -13.84 11.89
CA VAL A 138 15.18 -14.07 12.40
C VAL A 138 14.76 -15.52 12.13
N ASN A 139 14.31 -16.22 13.15
CA ASN A 139 13.75 -17.57 13.03
C ASN A 139 12.29 -17.47 12.53
N LEU A 140 12.10 -17.56 11.22
CA LEU A 140 10.83 -17.37 10.53
C LEU A 140 10.27 -18.72 10.03
N GLU A 141 9.09 -19.10 10.49
CA GLU A 141 8.37 -20.25 9.94
C GLU A 141 7.93 -20.01 8.48
N GLN A 142 7.89 -21.07 7.68
CA GLN A 142 7.44 -20.97 6.29
C GLN A 142 5.99 -20.48 6.18
N GLU A 143 5.11 -20.94 7.07
CA GLU A 143 3.72 -20.49 7.12
C GLU A 143 3.59 -19.01 7.54
N ALA A 144 4.47 -18.54 8.43
CA ALA A 144 4.55 -17.14 8.81
C ALA A 144 5.04 -16.27 7.64
N ALA A 145 6.04 -16.71 6.90
CA ALA A 145 6.49 -16.01 5.70
C ALA A 145 5.37 -15.90 4.65
N GLN A 146 4.60 -16.97 4.45
CA GLN A 146 3.44 -16.95 3.55
C GLN A 146 2.34 -16.00 4.07
N ALA A 147 2.07 -15.98 5.38
CA ALA A 147 1.13 -15.06 5.99
C ALA A 147 1.54 -13.59 5.76
N ILE A 148 2.83 -13.26 5.97
CA ILE A 148 3.37 -11.91 5.70
C ILE A 148 3.16 -11.53 4.22
N ALA A 149 3.46 -12.43 3.28
CA ALA A 149 3.26 -12.18 1.86
C ALA A 149 1.77 -11.89 1.54
N ASN A 150 0.86 -12.65 2.14
CA ASN A 150 -0.58 -12.50 1.93
C ASN A 150 -1.12 -11.17 2.52
N VAL A 151 -0.77 -10.84 3.77
CA VAL A 151 -1.27 -9.61 4.44
C VAL A 151 -0.68 -8.34 3.85
N SER A 152 0.47 -8.42 3.18
CA SER A 152 1.13 -7.26 2.56
C SER A 152 0.47 -6.80 1.27
N LEU A 153 -0.30 -7.66 0.59
CA LEU A 153 -0.98 -7.35 -0.68
C LEU A 153 -0.04 -6.79 -1.77
N GLY A 154 1.21 -7.25 -1.79
CA GLY A 154 2.22 -6.82 -2.75
C GLY A 154 2.94 -5.52 -2.39
N ASP A 155 2.72 -4.98 -1.19
CA ASP A 155 3.48 -3.88 -0.59
C ASP A 155 4.67 -4.45 0.19
N LEU A 156 5.88 -4.37 -0.38
CA LEU A 156 7.08 -4.91 0.26
C LEU A 156 7.47 -4.16 1.55
N ARG A 157 7.17 -2.85 1.63
CA ARG A 157 7.41 -2.08 2.85
C ARG A 157 6.55 -2.60 3.99
N LYS A 158 5.27 -2.83 3.72
CA LYS A 158 4.35 -3.44 4.69
C LYS A 158 4.83 -4.84 5.09
N ALA A 159 5.29 -5.67 4.14
CA ALA A 159 5.81 -7.00 4.43
C ALA A 159 7.01 -6.96 5.39
N ILE A 160 8.01 -6.11 5.09
CA ILE A 160 9.21 -5.98 5.93
C ILE A 160 8.84 -5.41 7.32
N THR A 161 7.96 -4.42 7.38
CA THR A 161 7.49 -3.86 8.66
C THR A 161 6.76 -4.92 9.49
N SER A 162 5.92 -5.76 8.86
CA SER A 162 5.23 -6.87 9.55
C SER A 162 6.22 -7.88 10.12
N LEU A 163 7.26 -8.24 9.36
CA LEU A 163 8.34 -9.10 9.83
C LEU A 163 9.08 -8.48 11.03
N GLN A 164 9.42 -7.19 10.95
CA GLN A 164 10.11 -6.48 12.02
C GLN A 164 9.30 -6.41 13.30
N VAL A 165 8.00 -6.12 13.20
CA VAL A 165 7.09 -6.07 14.37
C VAL A 165 6.99 -7.45 15.01
N ALA A 166 6.74 -8.49 14.23
CA ALA A 166 6.64 -9.85 14.75
C ALA A 166 7.95 -10.30 15.42
N ALA A 167 9.09 -10.07 14.78
CA ALA A 167 10.41 -10.43 15.31
C ALA A 167 10.81 -9.61 16.57
N SER A 168 10.22 -8.43 16.77
CA SER A 168 10.45 -7.64 17.99
C SER A 168 9.71 -8.17 19.21
N LEU A 169 8.64 -8.95 19.00
CA LEU A 169 7.82 -9.53 20.08
C LEU A 169 8.31 -10.93 20.45
N ASP A 170 8.69 -11.73 19.47
CA ASP A 170 9.23 -13.06 19.68
C ASP A 170 10.35 -13.34 18.67
N SER A 171 11.42 -14.00 19.15
CA SER A 171 12.53 -14.46 18.31
C SER A 171 12.12 -15.55 17.31
N HIS A 172 11.01 -16.26 17.58
CA HIS A 172 10.41 -17.26 16.72
C HIS A 172 9.10 -16.75 16.12
N VAL A 173 9.15 -16.35 14.86
CA VAL A 173 8.01 -15.76 14.17
C VAL A 173 7.11 -16.86 13.62
N THR A 174 5.94 -17.01 14.25
CA THR A 174 4.89 -17.95 13.85
C THR A 174 3.80 -17.26 13.01
N ARG A 175 3.01 -18.09 12.33
CA ARG A 175 1.85 -17.62 11.53
C ARG A 175 0.85 -16.82 12.38
N ASP A 176 0.49 -17.32 13.55
CA ASP A 176 -0.49 -16.67 14.44
C ASP A 176 0.02 -15.31 14.91
N LEU A 177 1.31 -15.22 15.29
CA LEU A 177 1.93 -13.94 15.67
C LEU A 177 1.86 -12.90 14.56
N VAL A 178 2.04 -13.30 13.29
CA VAL A 178 1.90 -12.39 12.14
C VAL A 178 0.49 -11.84 12.05
N TYR A 179 -0.55 -12.67 12.13
CA TYR A 179 -1.94 -12.21 12.05
C TYR A 179 -2.32 -11.29 13.22
N GLU A 180 -1.93 -11.63 14.44
CA GLU A 180 -2.17 -10.81 15.64
C GLU A 180 -1.47 -9.44 15.55
N THR A 181 -0.22 -9.41 15.07
CA THR A 181 0.56 -8.16 15.01
C THR A 181 0.18 -7.26 13.83
N THR A 182 -0.43 -7.80 12.79
CA THR A 182 -0.81 -7.04 11.59
C THR A 182 -2.27 -6.59 11.57
N ALA A 183 -3.02 -6.80 12.67
CA ALA A 183 -4.46 -6.58 12.72
C ALA A 183 -5.16 -7.16 11.47
N THR A 184 -4.89 -8.45 11.21
CA THR A 184 -5.46 -9.16 10.07
C THR A 184 -5.96 -10.52 10.56
N ALA A 185 -7.17 -10.90 10.18
CA ALA A 185 -7.70 -12.21 10.49
C ALA A 185 -7.28 -13.25 9.44
N PRO A 186 -6.96 -14.49 9.84
CA PRO A 186 -6.72 -15.58 8.90
C PRO A 186 -7.95 -15.83 8.01
N PRO A 187 -7.76 -16.21 6.73
CA PRO A 187 -8.87 -16.49 5.80
C PRO A 187 -9.89 -17.49 6.36
N GLU A 188 -9.45 -18.52 7.09
CA GLU A 188 -10.31 -19.53 7.67
C GLU A 188 -11.24 -18.97 8.75
N GLU A 189 -10.83 -17.95 9.50
CA GLU A 189 -11.72 -17.28 10.47
C GLU A 189 -12.80 -16.46 9.74
N LEU A 190 -12.42 -15.78 8.66
CA LEU A 190 -13.34 -15.01 7.83
C LEU A 190 -14.33 -15.91 7.08
N HIS A 191 -13.87 -17.01 6.48
CA HIS A 191 -14.73 -18.01 5.85
C HIS A 191 -15.66 -18.65 6.88
N GLY A 192 -15.17 -18.90 8.08
CA GLY A 192 -15.98 -19.44 9.17
C GLY A 192 -17.09 -18.51 9.64
N PHE A 193 -16.94 -17.18 9.51
CA PHE A 193 -18.04 -16.24 9.74
C PHE A 193 -19.15 -16.44 8.72
N PHE A 194 -18.84 -16.55 7.43
CA PHE A 194 -19.85 -16.81 6.40
C PHE A 194 -20.53 -18.16 6.58
N LEU A 195 -19.78 -19.19 6.98
CA LEU A 195 -20.33 -20.51 7.25
C LEU A 195 -21.33 -20.47 8.42
N ALA A 196 -20.96 -19.77 9.49
CA ALA A 196 -21.86 -19.58 10.62
C ALA A 196 -23.13 -18.79 10.27
N CYS A 197 -23.01 -17.79 9.36
CA CYS A 197 -24.18 -17.07 8.85
C CYS A 197 -25.12 -18.02 8.07
N LYS A 198 -24.55 -18.97 7.33
CA LYS A 198 -25.33 -19.90 6.49
C LYS A 198 -25.97 -21.03 7.29
N GLU A 199 -25.25 -21.63 8.22
CA GLU A 199 -25.65 -22.88 8.89
C GLU A 199 -26.21 -22.66 10.29
N ASP A 200 -25.60 -21.75 11.08
CA ASP A 200 -25.88 -21.61 12.50
C ASP A 200 -26.75 -20.39 12.85
N GLY A 201 -26.91 -19.46 11.92
CA GLY A 201 -27.71 -18.26 12.07
C GLY A 201 -27.01 -17.12 12.83
N PHE A 202 -27.79 -16.07 13.15
CA PHE A 202 -27.27 -14.78 13.57
C PHE A 202 -26.42 -14.81 14.87
N GLN A 203 -26.87 -15.50 15.91
CA GLN A 203 -26.18 -15.41 17.21
C GLN A 203 -24.79 -16.08 17.21
N PRO A 204 -24.58 -17.26 16.59
CA PRO A 204 -23.25 -17.82 16.41
C PRO A 204 -22.37 -16.97 15.49
N ALA A 205 -22.90 -16.50 14.37
CA ALA A 205 -22.17 -15.62 13.44
C ALA A 205 -21.70 -14.33 14.12
N ARG A 206 -22.60 -13.70 14.91
CA ARG A 206 -22.28 -12.51 15.71
C ARG A 206 -21.16 -12.76 16.73
N ARG A 207 -21.22 -13.89 17.45
CA ARG A 207 -20.16 -14.25 18.42
C ARG A 207 -18.83 -14.45 17.72
N ARG A 208 -18.83 -15.14 16.56
CA ARG A 208 -17.61 -15.36 15.79
C ARG A 208 -17.03 -14.05 15.27
N MET A 209 -17.85 -13.17 14.71
CA MET A 209 -17.44 -11.85 14.25
C MET A 209 -16.78 -11.03 15.37
N ARG A 210 -17.39 -11.00 16.55
CA ARG A 210 -16.81 -10.30 17.72
C ARG A 210 -15.52 -10.94 18.19
N GLY A 211 -15.45 -12.28 18.21
CA GLY A 211 -14.23 -13.00 18.53
C GLY A 211 -13.06 -12.65 17.58
N ILE A 212 -13.35 -12.45 16.29
CA ILE A 212 -12.36 -11.98 15.31
C ILE A 212 -11.88 -10.55 15.65
N LEU A 213 -12.80 -9.63 15.89
CA LEU A 213 -12.47 -8.25 16.26
C LEU A 213 -11.58 -8.19 17.51
N ASP A 214 -11.98 -8.91 18.57
CA ASP A 214 -11.30 -8.91 19.87
C ASP A 214 -9.91 -9.58 19.76
N ARG A 215 -9.83 -10.74 19.09
CA ARG A 215 -8.57 -11.52 19.00
C ARG A 215 -7.51 -10.81 18.18
N PHE A 216 -7.89 -10.21 17.06
CA PHE A 216 -6.92 -9.60 16.12
C PHE A 216 -6.85 -8.07 16.25
N GLY A 217 -7.59 -7.46 17.19
CA GLY A 217 -7.57 -6.01 17.40
C GLY A 217 -8.05 -5.21 16.19
N LEU A 218 -9.05 -5.74 15.44
CA LEU A 218 -9.55 -5.12 14.23
C LEU A 218 -10.54 -3.99 14.52
N ALA A 219 -10.45 -2.90 13.74
CA ALA A 219 -11.55 -1.97 13.60
C ALA A 219 -12.65 -2.58 12.71
N GLY A 220 -13.90 -2.16 12.90
CA GLY A 220 -15.01 -2.71 12.13
C GLY A 220 -14.89 -2.51 10.63
N THR A 221 -14.38 -1.36 10.19
CA THR A 221 -14.11 -1.07 8.78
C THR A 221 -13.04 -2.01 8.19
N ASP A 222 -12.00 -2.34 8.98
CA ASP A 222 -10.95 -3.28 8.55
C ASP A 222 -11.51 -4.69 8.40
N LEU A 223 -12.37 -5.12 9.34
CA LEU A 223 -13.04 -6.41 9.24
C LEU A 223 -13.91 -6.50 7.98
N VAL A 224 -14.75 -5.49 7.71
CA VAL A 224 -15.60 -5.46 6.50
C VAL A 224 -14.77 -5.55 5.24
N ASN A 225 -13.66 -4.79 5.17
CA ASN A 225 -12.74 -4.84 4.03
C ASN A 225 -12.06 -6.21 3.86
N GLN A 226 -11.74 -6.89 4.97
CA GLN A 226 -11.15 -8.24 4.93
C GLN A 226 -12.19 -9.28 4.50
N LEU A 227 -13.41 -9.24 5.04
CA LEU A 227 -14.53 -10.10 4.63
C LEU A 227 -14.84 -9.94 3.13
N HIS A 228 -14.87 -8.70 2.62
CA HIS A 228 -15.11 -8.45 1.21
C HIS A 228 -14.03 -9.06 0.30
N ARG A 229 -12.77 -8.98 0.68
CA ARG A 229 -11.66 -9.60 -0.08
C ARG A 229 -11.77 -11.12 -0.15
N GLU A 230 -12.17 -11.74 0.97
CA GLU A 230 -12.27 -13.20 1.07
C GLU A 230 -13.57 -13.75 0.47
N LEU A 231 -14.59 -12.92 0.26
CA LEU A 231 -15.90 -13.32 -0.25
C LEU A 231 -15.81 -14.05 -1.61
N GLY A 232 -14.89 -13.61 -2.48
CA GLY A 232 -14.65 -14.26 -3.77
C GLY A 232 -14.24 -15.72 -3.65
N GLY A 233 -13.47 -16.07 -2.62
CA GLY A 233 -12.99 -17.42 -2.32
C GLY A 233 -14.01 -18.32 -1.63
N VAL A 234 -15.16 -17.78 -1.19
CA VAL A 234 -16.21 -18.57 -0.52
C VAL A 234 -16.96 -19.38 -1.57
N THR A 235 -16.71 -20.69 -1.60
CA THR A 235 -17.22 -21.61 -2.64
C THR A 235 -18.66 -22.07 -2.43
N PHE A 236 -19.18 -21.98 -1.22
CA PHE A 236 -20.54 -22.42 -0.87
C PHE A 236 -21.61 -21.34 -1.08
N LEU A 237 -21.23 -20.14 -1.57
CA LEU A 237 -22.13 -19.07 -1.96
C LEU A 237 -22.21 -18.98 -3.50
N ASP A 238 -23.42 -18.81 -4.01
CA ASP A 238 -23.62 -18.52 -5.42
C ASP A 238 -23.34 -17.03 -5.75
N GLU A 239 -23.28 -16.71 -7.05
CA GLU A 239 -22.96 -15.34 -7.50
C GLU A 239 -23.98 -14.30 -7.03
N LYS A 240 -25.28 -14.66 -6.96
CA LYS A 240 -26.32 -13.76 -6.48
C LYS A 240 -26.13 -13.46 -4.99
N GLN A 241 -25.89 -14.50 -4.19
CA GLN A 241 -25.62 -14.35 -2.77
C GLN A 241 -24.37 -13.47 -2.52
N LYS A 242 -23.31 -13.65 -3.30
CA LYS A 242 -22.11 -12.80 -3.21
C LYS A 242 -22.41 -11.33 -3.54
N LEU A 243 -23.24 -11.05 -4.54
CA LEU A 243 -23.67 -9.69 -4.86
C LEU A 243 -24.45 -9.06 -3.71
N ASP A 244 -25.46 -9.76 -3.18
CA ASP A 244 -26.30 -9.29 -2.09
C ASP A 244 -25.48 -9.05 -0.79
N VAL A 245 -24.53 -9.94 -0.50
CA VAL A 245 -23.57 -9.81 0.63
C VAL A 245 -22.65 -8.61 0.43
N THR A 246 -22.15 -8.39 -0.79
CA THR A 246 -21.32 -7.22 -1.09
C THR A 246 -22.08 -5.91 -0.85
N GLU A 247 -23.36 -5.84 -1.24
CA GLU A 247 -24.20 -4.67 -0.96
C GLU A 247 -24.38 -4.43 0.53
N ALA A 248 -24.62 -5.49 1.32
CA ALA A 248 -24.75 -5.40 2.77
C ALA A 248 -23.47 -4.89 3.44
N MET A 249 -22.30 -5.33 2.96
CA MET A 249 -21.00 -4.88 3.45
C MET A 249 -20.73 -3.42 3.09
N ALA A 250 -21.01 -3.02 1.84
CA ALA A 250 -20.81 -1.64 1.39
C ALA A 250 -21.67 -0.64 2.20
N GLU A 251 -22.90 -1.02 2.48
CA GLU A 251 -23.80 -0.22 3.34
C GLU A 251 -23.29 -0.08 4.77
N CYS A 252 -22.77 -1.17 5.34
CA CYS A 252 -22.18 -1.17 6.67
C CYS A 252 -20.95 -0.25 6.74
N ASP A 253 -20.02 -0.39 5.79
CA ASP A 253 -18.81 0.44 5.70
C ASP A 253 -19.16 1.92 5.58
N PHE A 254 -20.04 2.27 4.64
CA PHE A 254 -20.50 3.63 4.44
C PHE A 254 -21.09 4.24 5.73
N ARG A 255 -21.98 3.52 6.42
CA ARG A 255 -22.59 4.01 7.65
C ARG A 255 -21.59 4.19 8.79
N MET A 256 -20.59 3.32 8.91
CA MET A 256 -19.52 3.48 9.91
C MET A 256 -18.65 4.70 9.60
N VAL A 257 -18.30 4.94 8.35
CA VAL A 257 -17.52 6.11 7.92
C VAL A 257 -18.29 7.41 8.17
N GLU A 258 -19.61 7.42 7.96
CA GLU A 258 -20.49 8.59 8.26
C GLU A 258 -20.77 8.78 9.78
N GLY A 259 -20.14 7.99 10.65
CA GLY A 259 -20.22 8.13 12.11
C GLY A 259 -21.28 7.26 12.79
N GLY A 260 -21.82 6.28 12.08
CA GLY A 260 -22.68 5.24 12.70
C GLY A 260 -21.92 4.39 13.71
N GLY A 261 -22.57 4.03 14.81
CA GLY A 261 -21.95 3.21 15.86
C GLY A 261 -21.49 1.84 15.33
N GLU A 262 -20.18 1.59 15.37
CA GLU A 262 -19.52 0.42 14.81
C GLU A 262 -20.20 -0.90 15.18
N SER A 263 -20.38 -1.15 16.49
CA SER A 263 -20.97 -2.41 16.97
C SER A 263 -22.38 -2.65 16.42
N LEU A 264 -23.21 -1.58 16.31
CA LEU A 264 -24.57 -1.69 15.78
C LEU A 264 -24.55 -1.97 14.27
N GLN A 265 -23.69 -1.31 13.51
CA GLN A 265 -23.62 -1.48 12.06
C GLN A 265 -23.11 -2.88 11.71
N LEU A 266 -22.11 -3.39 12.43
CA LEU A 266 -21.61 -4.74 12.26
C LEU A 266 -22.65 -5.81 12.62
N ASP A 267 -23.39 -5.63 13.72
CA ASP A 267 -24.48 -6.54 14.09
C ASP A 267 -25.60 -6.52 13.03
N ALA A 268 -25.94 -5.35 12.49
CA ALA A 268 -26.93 -5.20 11.42
C ALA A 268 -26.47 -5.88 10.11
N MET A 269 -25.20 -5.71 9.75
CA MET A 269 -24.58 -6.39 8.60
C MET A 269 -24.65 -7.91 8.78
N ALA A 270 -24.23 -8.44 9.92
CA ALA A 270 -24.27 -9.87 10.20
C ALA A 270 -25.69 -10.42 10.12
N ALA A 271 -26.68 -9.71 10.69
CA ALA A 271 -28.07 -10.11 10.61
C ALA A 271 -28.60 -10.14 9.18
N ARG A 272 -28.26 -9.12 8.38
CA ARG A 272 -28.63 -9.05 6.96
C ARG A 272 -27.98 -10.19 6.14
N ILE A 273 -26.69 -10.45 6.35
CA ILE A 273 -25.97 -11.54 5.68
C ILE A 273 -26.61 -12.89 6.03
N CYS A 274 -26.91 -13.16 7.32
CA CYS A 274 -27.61 -14.40 7.71
C CYS A 274 -28.98 -14.53 7.04
N GLY A 275 -29.71 -13.43 6.86
CA GLY A 275 -30.99 -13.44 6.14
C GLY A 275 -30.87 -13.67 4.63
N LEU A 276 -29.72 -13.33 4.03
CA LEU A 276 -29.48 -13.50 2.58
C LEU A 276 -28.95 -14.89 2.21
N ILE A 277 -28.12 -15.48 3.08
CA ILE A 277 -27.42 -16.75 2.78
C ILE A 277 -27.82 -17.91 3.70
N GLY A 278 -28.56 -17.64 4.77
CA GLY A 278 -29.06 -18.67 5.70
C GLY A 278 -30.07 -19.63 5.04
N ASN A 279 -30.08 -20.86 5.52
CA ASN A 279 -31.02 -21.91 5.08
C ASN A 279 -32.43 -21.65 5.62
#